data_d23096f87fbb29c0b8b245886aa43c6e
#
_entry.id   d23096f87fbb29c0b8b245886aa43c6e
#
_cell.length_a   1.000
_cell.length_b   1.000
_cell.length_c   1.000
_cell.angle_alpha   90.00
_cell.angle_beta   90.00
_cell.angle_gamma   90.00
#
_symmetry.space_group_name_H-M   'P 1'
#
loop_
_entity.id
_entity.type
_entity.pdbx_description
1 polymer ?
#
loop_
_entity_poly.entity_id
_entity_poly.type
_entity_poly.pdbx_seq_one_letter_code
_entity_poly.pdbx_strand_id
1 'polypeptide(L)'
;MDRKSYAIKISIIVAVGGFALGHWILAISGAIPFLRDDFQLSELMVGWVTSSLVIGCMAGFLTAGFLSDRFGRKKALLATALLLSVGGICCGIAPSFIFLILGRVIGGIAIGWGLVIAPVYISEIAPTERRGSMGMINQLAIMIGISAAYFANWLILDLADTNQWQWMLGLVTVPSVLYFIFLFIVPESPRWLALKGEVDEASAILSNIGGEQYATEQIRSIQESTEKTQQSTSILQLFKGKLFVILLIGIAIGSLQQLIGINAIYYYAPDFFEKIGGSRNTAFLQACIIGIINIVFALLAMRLIDRIGRKSLLVIGIVGIIICHLVVGISFMGANYSIDDESIAKLKTNVSPELMGKIEPLKGELYTSKKAYLDDLALHLTGNEFNDNKLNILKSTVKLNSIVILIAIVGFVGMYSMSLGPVTWVLLSELFPNQFRAKAISIAGFFNGLSSFFIPLLFPWELENIGEAATFFIYASIALAGFFFILYKIPETKGKSLEEIQAALITES
;
A
#
# COMPACT_ATOMS: atom_id res chain seq x y z
N MET A 1 -37.31 6.65 8.02
CA MET A 1 -36.12 6.16 7.31
C MET A 1 -35.86 4.76 7.83
N ASP A 2 -35.58 3.77 6.99
CA ASP A 2 -35.33 2.41 7.46
C ASP A 2 -34.08 2.41 8.33
N ARG A 3 -34.18 2.00 9.60
CA ARG A 3 -33.11 2.03 10.61
C ARG A 3 -31.86 1.33 10.14
N LYS A 4 -32.01 0.25 9.36
CA LYS A 4 -30.88 -0.48 8.74
C LYS A 4 -30.10 0.35 7.70
N SER A 5 -30.77 1.29 7.04
CA SER A 5 -30.20 2.18 6.03
C SER A 5 -29.33 3.29 6.64
N TYR A 6 -29.60 3.70 7.88
CA TYR A 6 -28.89 4.82 8.52
C TYR A 6 -27.41 4.50 8.77
N ALA A 7 -27.13 3.39 9.46
CA ALA A 7 -25.74 2.97 9.74
C ALA A 7 -24.94 2.69 8.47
N ILE A 8 -25.58 2.08 7.45
CA ILE A 8 -24.94 1.81 6.15
C ILE A 8 -24.58 3.12 5.45
N LYS A 9 -25.48 4.12 5.42
CA LYS A 9 -25.19 5.42 4.79
C LYS A 9 -24.01 6.12 5.46
N ILE A 10 -23.96 6.13 6.79
CA ILE A 10 -22.84 6.71 7.54
C ILE A 10 -21.54 5.96 7.19
N SER A 11 -21.56 4.63 7.16
CA SER A 11 -20.37 3.84 6.82
C SER A 11 -19.91 4.07 5.38
N ILE A 12 -20.82 4.28 4.43
CA ILE A 12 -20.47 4.65 3.05
C ILE A 12 -19.81 6.02 3.00
N ILE A 13 -20.33 7.01 3.75
CA ILE A 13 -19.73 8.34 3.84
C ILE A 13 -18.29 8.25 4.39
N VAL A 14 -18.08 7.48 5.46
CA VAL A 14 -16.74 7.28 6.03
C VAL A 14 -15.83 6.50 5.06
N ALA A 15 -16.39 5.58 4.28
CA ALA A 15 -15.65 4.83 3.27
C ALA A 15 -15.19 5.71 2.07
N VAL A 16 -15.83 6.87 1.82
CA VAL A 16 -15.25 7.89 0.90
C VAL A 16 -13.86 8.31 1.37
N GLY A 17 -13.64 8.38 2.70
CA GLY A 17 -12.30 8.56 3.26
C GLY A 17 -11.36 7.43 2.86
N GLY A 18 -11.81 6.18 2.95
CA GLY A 18 -11.03 5.03 2.48
C GLY A 18 -10.61 5.16 1.02
N PHE A 19 -11.52 5.58 0.14
CA PHE A 19 -11.20 5.89 -1.26
C PHE A 19 -10.15 6.99 -1.38
N ALA A 20 -10.30 8.11 -0.65
CA ALA A 20 -9.32 9.20 -0.65
C ALA A 20 -7.94 8.74 -0.17
N LEU A 21 -7.87 7.91 0.89
CA LEU A 21 -6.63 7.33 1.39
C LEU A 21 -5.95 6.46 0.33
N GLY A 22 -6.71 5.55 -0.30
CA GLY A 22 -6.19 4.67 -1.35
C GLY A 22 -5.66 5.44 -2.56
N HIS A 23 -6.40 6.45 -3.01
CA HIS A 23 -5.99 7.33 -4.11
C HIS A 23 -4.68 8.06 -3.77
N TRP A 24 -4.57 8.61 -2.57
CA TRP A 24 -3.38 9.30 -2.06
C TRP A 24 -2.13 8.40 -2.05
N ILE A 25 -2.28 7.15 -1.61
CA ILE A 25 -1.16 6.20 -1.53
C ILE A 25 -0.53 6.01 -2.91
N LEU A 26 -1.32 5.85 -3.96
CA LEU A 26 -0.83 5.47 -5.29
C LEU A 26 -0.69 6.62 -6.31
N ALA A 27 -1.16 7.84 -6.00
CA ALA A 27 -1.03 8.98 -6.90
C ALA A 27 0.42 9.24 -7.37
N ILE A 28 1.40 8.98 -6.49
CA ILE A 28 2.83 9.15 -6.81
C ILE A 28 3.31 8.25 -7.95
N SER A 29 2.68 7.09 -8.16
CA SER A 29 3.19 6.09 -9.09
C SER A 29 3.32 6.60 -10.53
N GLY A 30 2.38 7.41 -10.98
CA GLY A 30 2.43 8.05 -12.29
C GLY A 30 3.33 9.28 -12.34
N ALA A 31 3.54 9.94 -11.21
CA ALA A 31 4.33 11.17 -11.13
C ALA A 31 5.85 10.92 -11.20
N ILE A 32 6.34 9.73 -10.81
CA ILE A 32 7.77 9.40 -10.68
C ILE A 32 8.58 9.71 -11.95
N PRO A 33 8.20 9.28 -13.17
CA PRO A 33 8.97 9.57 -14.36
C PRO A 33 9.18 11.08 -14.59
N PHE A 34 8.13 11.86 -14.37
CA PHE A 34 8.16 13.31 -14.55
C PHE A 34 8.94 14.03 -13.45
N LEU A 35 8.79 13.62 -12.20
CA LEU A 35 9.55 14.16 -11.06
C LEU A 35 11.05 13.93 -11.22
N ARG A 36 11.44 12.76 -11.78
CA ARG A 36 12.83 12.46 -12.08
C ARG A 36 13.41 13.45 -13.06
N ASP A 37 12.68 13.76 -14.13
CA ASP A 37 13.12 14.68 -15.18
C ASP A 37 13.14 16.14 -14.69
N ASP A 38 12.07 16.60 -14.01
CA ASP A 38 11.92 18.00 -13.59
C ASP A 38 12.90 18.39 -12.46
N PHE A 39 13.12 17.50 -11.49
CA PHE A 39 14.01 17.77 -10.35
C PHE A 39 15.39 17.12 -10.48
N GLN A 40 15.70 16.46 -11.60
CA GLN A 40 16.97 15.75 -11.85
C GLN A 40 17.33 14.79 -10.70
N LEU A 41 16.34 13.95 -10.30
CA LEU A 41 16.45 13.10 -9.13
C LEU A 41 17.36 11.89 -9.36
N SER A 42 18.28 11.66 -8.42
CA SER A 42 18.97 10.37 -8.31
C SER A 42 18.01 9.27 -7.87
N GLU A 43 18.35 8.00 -8.09
CA GLU A 43 17.50 6.86 -7.72
C GLU A 43 17.16 6.84 -6.21
N LEU A 44 18.11 7.23 -5.36
CA LEU A 44 17.87 7.36 -3.93
C LEU A 44 16.87 8.50 -3.60
N MET A 45 16.95 9.63 -4.32
CA MET A 45 16.00 10.73 -4.15
C MET A 45 14.60 10.34 -4.63
N VAL A 46 14.47 9.56 -5.69
CA VAL A 46 13.20 8.95 -6.12
C VAL A 46 12.63 8.06 -5.03
N GLY A 47 13.48 7.23 -4.41
CA GLY A 47 13.11 6.43 -3.23
C GLY A 47 12.62 7.30 -2.06
N TRP A 48 13.29 8.42 -1.77
CA TRP A 48 12.88 9.36 -0.71
C TRP A 48 11.52 9.99 -0.98
N VAL A 49 11.28 10.50 -2.18
CA VAL A 49 9.95 11.06 -2.55
C VAL A 49 8.87 10.02 -2.33
N THR A 50 9.10 8.79 -2.76
CA THR A 50 8.11 7.71 -2.67
C THR A 50 7.85 7.32 -1.21
N SER A 51 8.90 7.13 -0.42
CA SER A 51 8.82 6.63 0.97
C SER A 51 8.45 7.71 1.99
N SER A 52 8.60 9.00 1.67
CA SER A 52 8.30 10.11 2.61
C SER A 52 6.87 10.08 3.16
N LEU A 53 5.91 9.60 2.37
CA LEU A 53 4.53 9.37 2.79
C LEU A 53 4.47 8.43 4.00
N VAL A 54 5.27 7.36 3.99
CA VAL A 54 5.25 6.33 5.03
C VAL A 54 5.76 6.87 6.35
N ILE A 55 6.74 7.79 6.35
CA ILE A 55 7.20 8.48 7.57
C ILE A 55 6.01 9.20 8.21
N GLY A 56 5.25 9.95 7.41
CA GLY A 56 4.04 10.60 7.87
C GLY A 56 3.03 9.60 8.44
N CYS A 57 2.79 8.47 7.73
CA CYS A 57 1.87 7.43 8.18
C CYS A 57 2.28 6.86 9.55
N MET A 58 3.56 6.60 9.79
CA MET A 58 4.06 6.11 11.07
C MET A 58 3.79 7.11 12.20
N ALA A 59 4.06 8.41 11.97
CA ALA A 59 3.73 9.48 12.92
C ALA A 59 2.21 9.56 13.15
N GLY A 60 1.42 9.40 12.09
CA GLY A 60 -0.03 9.34 12.14
C GLY A 60 -0.55 8.18 13.00
N PHE A 61 -0.04 6.97 12.80
CA PHE A 61 -0.42 5.80 13.60
C PHE A 61 -0.17 5.99 15.09
N LEU A 62 0.96 6.60 15.47
CA LEU A 62 1.31 6.86 16.87
C LEU A 62 0.39 7.89 17.53
N THR A 63 -0.14 8.84 16.79
CA THR A 63 -0.94 9.96 17.30
C THR A 63 -2.45 9.79 17.13
N ALA A 64 -2.90 8.85 16.28
CA ALA A 64 -4.31 8.64 15.94
C ALA A 64 -5.21 8.34 17.15
N GLY A 65 -4.73 7.47 18.06
CA GLY A 65 -5.46 7.12 19.28
C GLY A 65 -5.67 8.33 20.17
N PHE A 66 -4.59 9.07 20.46
CA PHE A 66 -4.66 10.28 21.28
C PHE A 66 -5.63 11.33 20.68
N LEU A 67 -5.55 11.54 19.36
CA LEU A 67 -6.40 12.50 18.67
C LEU A 67 -7.89 12.13 18.79
N SER A 68 -8.21 10.87 18.48
CA SER A 68 -9.60 10.39 18.45
C SER A 68 -10.23 10.26 19.84
N ASP A 69 -9.45 9.91 20.87
CA ASP A 69 -9.95 9.77 22.23
C ASP A 69 -10.16 11.13 22.91
N ARG A 70 -9.31 12.11 22.57
CA ARG A 70 -9.41 13.45 23.13
C ARG A 70 -10.54 14.28 22.50
N PHE A 71 -10.61 14.31 21.17
CA PHE A 71 -11.47 15.23 20.41
C PHE A 71 -12.74 14.60 19.84
N GLY A 72 -12.86 13.28 19.88
CA GLY A 72 -13.94 12.52 19.26
C GLY A 72 -13.56 12.03 17.86
N ARG A 73 -14.33 11.04 17.40
CA ARG A 73 -14.01 10.37 16.11
C ARG A 73 -14.33 11.28 14.94
N LYS A 74 -15.48 11.96 14.95
CA LYS A 74 -15.89 12.89 13.89
C LYS A 74 -14.88 14.02 13.69
N LYS A 75 -14.49 14.70 14.77
CA LYS A 75 -13.53 15.81 14.69
C LYS A 75 -12.15 15.32 14.21
N ALA A 76 -11.73 14.13 14.66
CA ALA A 76 -10.48 13.53 14.21
C ALA A 76 -10.51 13.16 12.73
N LEU A 77 -11.64 12.63 12.20
CA LEU A 77 -11.81 12.39 10.77
C LEU A 77 -11.87 13.68 9.94
N LEU A 78 -12.50 14.75 10.47
CA LEU A 78 -12.48 16.08 9.82
C LEU A 78 -11.04 16.62 9.73
N ALA A 79 -10.25 16.52 10.80
CA ALA A 79 -8.84 16.89 10.78
C ALA A 79 -8.04 16.05 9.78
N THR A 80 -8.32 14.75 9.69
CA THR A 80 -7.75 13.84 8.68
C THR A 80 -8.04 14.34 7.26
N ALA A 81 -9.30 14.60 6.94
CA ALA A 81 -9.71 15.06 5.62
C ALA A 81 -9.12 16.42 5.24
N LEU A 82 -9.02 17.32 6.22
CA LEU A 82 -8.38 18.63 6.05
C LEU A 82 -6.88 18.47 5.73
N LEU A 83 -6.15 17.66 6.52
CA LEU A 83 -4.72 17.42 6.28
C LEU A 83 -4.47 16.72 4.95
N LEU A 84 -5.32 15.76 4.54
CA LEU A 84 -5.25 15.16 3.20
C LEU A 84 -5.39 16.23 2.12
N SER A 85 -6.36 17.14 2.27
CA SER A 85 -6.59 18.22 1.29
C SER A 85 -5.41 19.18 1.22
N VAL A 86 -4.91 19.63 2.38
CA VAL A 86 -3.75 20.52 2.45
C VAL A 86 -2.51 19.86 1.87
N GLY A 87 -2.22 18.62 2.25
CA GLY A 87 -1.09 17.86 1.69
C GLY A 87 -1.19 17.70 0.18
N GLY A 88 -2.40 17.42 -0.36
CA GLY A 88 -2.64 17.30 -1.80
C GLY A 88 -2.38 18.61 -2.54
N ILE A 89 -2.88 19.73 -2.03
CA ILE A 89 -2.59 21.05 -2.58
C ILE A 89 -1.09 21.33 -2.55
N CYS A 90 -0.43 21.10 -1.41
CA CYS A 90 1.02 21.29 -1.30
C CYS A 90 1.79 20.46 -2.33
N CYS A 91 1.42 19.20 -2.53
CA CYS A 91 2.06 18.34 -3.52
C CYS A 91 1.80 18.85 -4.96
N GLY A 92 0.56 19.28 -5.28
CA GLY A 92 0.21 19.72 -6.61
C GLY A 92 0.85 21.05 -7.04
N ILE A 93 1.23 21.91 -6.09
CA ILE A 93 1.88 23.20 -6.36
C ILE A 93 3.34 23.25 -5.92
N ALA A 94 3.96 22.11 -5.63
CA ALA A 94 5.28 22.07 -5.03
C ALA A 94 6.35 22.73 -5.92
N PRO A 95 6.99 23.82 -5.46
CA PRO A 95 8.01 24.53 -6.22
C PRO A 95 9.40 23.89 -6.09
N SER A 96 9.58 22.94 -5.17
CA SER A 96 10.84 22.30 -4.89
C SER A 96 10.67 20.89 -4.34
N PHE A 97 11.71 20.07 -4.48
CA PHE A 97 11.77 18.72 -3.95
C PHE A 97 11.47 18.63 -2.44
N ILE A 98 12.05 19.53 -1.63
CA ILE A 98 11.82 19.54 -0.18
C ILE A 98 10.37 19.87 0.14
N PHE A 99 9.76 20.83 -0.57
CA PHE A 99 8.37 21.19 -0.36
C PHE A 99 7.42 20.04 -0.73
N LEU A 100 7.73 19.30 -1.80
CA LEU A 100 7.00 18.10 -2.18
C LEU A 100 7.06 17.03 -1.07
N ILE A 101 8.25 16.77 -0.51
CA ILE A 101 8.42 15.83 0.61
C ILE A 101 7.58 16.25 1.82
N LEU A 102 7.58 17.54 2.18
CA LEU A 102 6.78 18.05 3.30
C LEU A 102 5.27 17.84 3.05
N GLY A 103 4.78 18.13 1.83
CA GLY A 103 3.40 17.86 1.45
C GLY A 103 3.04 16.36 1.58
N ARG A 104 3.94 15.47 1.16
CA ARG A 104 3.75 14.02 1.31
C ARG A 104 3.76 13.55 2.77
N VAL A 105 4.63 14.10 3.61
CA VAL A 105 4.64 13.79 5.05
C VAL A 105 3.33 14.25 5.71
N ILE A 106 2.83 15.45 5.39
CA ILE A 106 1.54 15.95 5.89
C ILE A 106 0.41 15.01 5.46
N GLY A 107 0.32 14.66 4.18
CA GLY A 107 -0.65 13.69 3.68
C GLY A 107 -0.50 12.31 4.34
N GLY A 108 0.74 11.88 4.59
CA GLY A 108 1.05 10.65 5.29
C GLY A 108 0.50 10.62 6.72
N ILE A 109 0.68 11.69 7.50
CA ILE A 109 0.10 11.79 8.86
C ILE A 109 -1.42 11.58 8.80
N ALA A 110 -2.07 12.25 7.86
CA ALA A 110 -3.51 12.11 7.67
C ALA A 110 -3.91 10.69 7.26
N ILE A 111 -3.14 10.02 6.39
CA ILE A 111 -3.37 8.61 6.02
C ILE A 111 -3.26 7.73 7.27
N GLY A 112 -2.22 7.90 8.09
CA GLY A 112 -2.05 7.16 9.33
C GLY A 112 -3.23 7.33 10.29
N TRP A 113 -3.75 8.55 10.44
CA TRP A 113 -4.98 8.80 11.22
C TRP A 113 -6.19 8.09 10.61
N GLY A 114 -6.42 8.24 9.31
CA GLY A 114 -7.57 7.67 8.63
C GLY A 114 -7.63 6.14 8.69
N LEU A 115 -6.48 5.48 8.52
CA LEU A 115 -6.39 4.01 8.58
C LEU A 115 -6.71 3.44 9.98
N VAL A 116 -6.52 4.23 11.05
CA VAL A 116 -6.85 3.83 12.41
C VAL A 116 -8.28 4.26 12.80
N ILE A 117 -8.62 5.53 12.58
CA ILE A 117 -9.83 6.15 13.13
C ILE A 117 -11.08 5.70 12.36
N ALA A 118 -11.02 5.57 11.02
CA ALA A 118 -12.18 5.20 10.23
C ALA A 118 -12.73 3.80 10.55
N PRO A 119 -11.91 2.73 10.64
CA PRO A 119 -12.39 1.41 11.07
C PRO A 119 -12.96 1.41 12.49
N VAL A 120 -12.34 2.15 13.41
CA VAL A 120 -12.83 2.30 14.79
C VAL A 120 -14.21 2.95 14.77
N TYR A 121 -14.38 4.08 14.09
CA TYR A 121 -15.65 4.77 13.98
C TYR A 121 -16.73 3.88 13.36
N ILE A 122 -16.42 3.19 12.24
CA ILE A 122 -17.37 2.27 11.60
C ILE A 122 -17.78 1.16 12.58
N SER A 123 -16.85 0.60 13.35
CA SER A 123 -17.17 -0.45 14.31
C SER A 123 -18.04 0.01 15.48
N GLU A 124 -17.97 1.31 15.84
CA GLU A 124 -18.75 1.95 16.91
C GLU A 124 -20.18 2.33 16.45
N ILE A 125 -20.38 2.59 15.15
CA ILE A 125 -21.68 2.88 14.53
C ILE A 125 -22.38 1.61 14.01
N ALA A 126 -21.64 0.59 13.66
CA ALA A 126 -22.20 -0.62 13.06
C ALA A 126 -22.96 -1.48 14.07
N PRO A 127 -24.19 -1.94 13.74
CA PRO A 127 -24.86 -2.98 14.49
C PRO A 127 -23.97 -4.23 14.61
N THR A 128 -24.07 -4.93 15.75
CA THR A 128 -23.19 -6.06 16.09
C THR A 128 -23.15 -7.13 14.98
N GLU A 129 -24.31 -7.45 14.39
CA GLU A 129 -24.45 -8.48 13.34
C GLU A 129 -23.82 -8.07 12.00
N ARG A 130 -23.56 -6.76 11.78
CA ARG A 130 -23.06 -6.22 10.51
C ARG A 130 -21.70 -5.55 10.61
N ARG A 131 -21.09 -5.54 11.79
CA ARG A 131 -19.81 -4.85 12.05
C ARG A 131 -18.71 -5.31 11.08
N GLY A 132 -18.61 -6.62 10.84
CA GLY A 132 -17.61 -7.16 9.90
C GLY A 132 -17.86 -6.71 8.46
N SER A 133 -19.10 -6.82 7.96
CA SER A 133 -19.42 -6.42 6.59
C SER A 133 -19.26 -4.91 6.34
N MET A 134 -19.57 -4.08 7.33
CA MET A 134 -19.41 -2.63 7.23
C MET A 134 -17.92 -2.21 7.27
N GLY A 135 -17.10 -2.90 8.07
CA GLY A 135 -15.64 -2.71 8.04
C GLY A 135 -15.02 -3.07 6.67
N MET A 136 -15.56 -4.11 6.00
CA MET A 136 -15.11 -4.48 4.65
C MET A 136 -15.42 -3.40 3.59
N ILE A 137 -16.48 -2.59 3.76
CA ILE A 137 -16.79 -1.49 2.84
C ILE A 137 -15.62 -0.48 2.80
N ASN A 138 -15.07 -0.12 3.96
CA ASN A 138 -13.94 0.80 4.02
C ASN A 138 -12.68 0.22 3.36
N GLN A 139 -12.38 -1.05 3.60
CA GLN A 139 -11.23 -1.71 2.96
C GLN A 139 -11.37 -1.80 1.44
N LEU A 140 -12.58 -2.12 0.96
CA LEU A 140 -12.87 -2.14 -0.47
C LEU A 140 -12.74 -0.74 -1.09
N ALA A 141 -13.20 0.31 -0.38
CA ALA A 141 -13.05 1.69 -0.84
C ALA A 141 -11.57 2.10 -0.98
N ILE A 142 -10.69 1.69 -0.06
CA ILE A 142 -9.24 1.90 -0.18
C ILE A 142 -8.70 1.25 -1.46
N MET A 143 -9.08 0.01 -1.75
CA MET A 143 -8.63 -0.71 -2.94
C MET A 143 -9.14 -0.07 -4.24
N ILE A 144 -10.39 0.40 -4.23
CA ILE A 144 -10.95 1.16 -5.36
C ILE A 144 -10.19 2.47 -5.54
N GLY A 145 -9.84 3.17 -4.45
CA GLY A 145 -9.03 4.39 -4.48
C GLY A 145 -7.63 4.17 -5.07
N ILE A 146 -6.97 3.08 -4.69
CA ILE A 146 -5.69 2.63 -5.26
C ILE A 146 -5.81 2.45 -6.77
N SER A 147 -6.83 1.73 -7.22
CA SER A 147 -7.06 1.48 -8.64
C SER A 147 -7.41 2.77 -9.39
N ALA A 148 -8.23 3.62 -8.78
CA ALA A 148 -8.62 4.92 -9.34
C ALA A 148 -7.39 5.84 -9.53
N ALA A 149 -6.38 5.76 -8.68
CA ALA A 149 -5.14 6.52 -8.85
C ALA A 149 -4.38 6.13 -10.13
N TYR A 150 -4.28 4.82 -10.43
CA TYR A 150 -3.68 4.38 -11.68
C TYR A 150 -4.45 4.88 -12.91
N PHE A 151 -5.79 4.75 -12.88
CA PHE A 151 -6.63 5.25 -13.97
C PHE A 151 -6.54 6.77 -14.13
N ALA A 152 -6.55 7.52 -13.02
CA ALA A 152 -6.39 8.97 -13.04
C ALA A 152 -5.04 9.40 -13.63
N ASN A 153 -3.96 8.73 -13.21
CA ASN A 153 -2.63 8.96 -13.74
C ASN A 153 -2.55 8.69 -15.25
N TRP A 154 -3.18 7.59 -15.70
CA TRP A 154 -3.25 7.27 -17.13
C TRP A 154 -4.04 8.31 -17.93
N LEU A 155 -5.20 8.76 -17.43
CA LEU A 155 -6.01 9.79 -18.09
C LEU A 155 -5.27 11.15 -18.16
N ILE A 156 -4.52 11.50 -17.11
CA ILE A 156 -3.78 12.77 -17.07
C ILE A 156 -2.68 12.79 -18.14
N LEU A 157 -2.10 11.66 -18.53
CA LEU A 157 -1.13 11.62 -19.63
C LEU A 157 -1.67 12.19 -20.95
N ASP A 158 -2.94 11.90 -21.25
CA ASP A 158 -3.56 12.33 -22.51
C ASP A 158 -4.26 13.69 -22.38
N LEU A 159 -4.65 14.09 -21.15
CA LEU A 159 -5.41 15.32 -20.92
C LEU A 159 -4.53 16.53 -20.58
N ALA A 160 -3.32 16.32 -20.10
CA ALA A 160 -2.42 17.39 -19.68
C ALA A 160 -1.13 17.38 -20.51
N ASP A 161 -0.94 18.44 -21.33
CA ASP A 161 0.28 18.61 -22.13
C ASP A 161 1.48 19.01 -21.27
N THR A 162 1.23 19.69 -20.15
CA THR A 162 2.26 20.20 -19.22
C THR A 162 1.86 19.94 -17.77
N ASN A 163 2.84 19.94 -16.88
CA ASN A 163 2.63 19.80 -15.43
C ASN A 163 1.89 18.51 -15.03
N GLN A 164 2.15 17.40 -15.74
CA GLN A 164 1.44 16.14 -15.51
C GLN A 164 1.55 15.67 -14.04
N TRP A 165 2.74 15.69 -13.45
CA TRP A 165 2.91 15.24 -12.07
C TRP A 165 2.20 16.13 -11.05
N GLN A 166 2.10 17.46 -11.31
CA GLN A 166 1.35 18.38 -10.46
C GLN A 166 -0.14 18.03 -10.48
N TRP A 167 -0.69 17.72 -11.65
CA TRP A 167 -2.07 17.26 -11.78
C TRP A 167 -2.29 15.90 -11.11
N MET A 168 -1.38 14.92 -11.30
CA MET A 168 -1.46 13.60 -10.69
C MET A 168 -1.48 13.67 -9.16
N LEU A 169 -0.60 14.48 -8.57
CA LEU A 169 -0.50 14.65 -7.13
C LEU A 169 -1.55 15.62 -6.58
N GLY A 170 -1.93 16.64 -7.33
CA GLY A 170 -2.94 17.62 -6.93
C GLY A 170 -4.36 17.06 -6.95
N LEU A 171 -4.66 16.11 -7.84
CA LEU A 171 -5.98 15.50 -7.99
C LEU A 171 -6.46 14.79 -6.72
N VAL A 172 -5.54 14.31 -5.86
CA VAL A 172 -5.88 13.70 -4.57
C VAL A 172 -6.66 14.64 -3.66
N THR A 173 -6.58 15.96 -3.91
CA THR A 173 -7.33 16.98 -3.17
C THR A 173 -8.84 16.84 -3.39
N VAL A 174 -9.27 16.46 -4.59
CA VAL A 174 -10.70 16.36 -4.91
C VAL A 174 -11.43 15.37 -4.01
N PRO A 175 -11.07 14.07 -3.96
CA PRO A 175 -11.73 13.13 -3.06
C PRO A 175 -11.51 13.49 -1.58
N SER A 176 -10.40 14.15 -1.21
CA SER A 176 -10.14 14.59 0.16
C SER A 176 -11.09 15.71 0.61
N VAL A 177 -11.35 16.70 -0.24
CA VAL A 177 -12.31 17.78 0.00
C VAL A 177 -13.74 17.25 0.02
N LEU A 178 -14.10 16.33 -0.88
CA LEU A 178 -15.42 15.69 -0.87
C LEU A 178 -15.62 14.92 0.44
N TYR A 179 -14.61 14.19 0.90
CA TYR A 179 -14.65 13.53 2.19
C TYR A 179 -14.86 14.50 3.34
N PHE A 180 -14.11 15.62 3.36
CA PHE A 180 -14.27 16.68 4.36
C PHE A 180 -15.71 17.21 4.41
N ILE A 181 -16.30 17.51 3.25
CA ILE A 181 -17.68 18.01 3.15
C ILE A 181 -18.68 16.97 3.66
N PHE A 182 -18.56 15.71 3.25
CA PHE A 182 -19.49 14.66 3.65
C PHE A 182 -19.44 14.33 5.14
N LEU A 183 -18.29 14.54 5.80
CA LEU A 183 -18.16 14.30 7.23
C LEU A 183 -18.99 15.26 8.09
N PHE A 184 -19.45 16.42 7.59
CA PHE A 184 -20.36 17.28 8.35
C PHE A 184 -21.71 16.62 8.64
N ILE A 185 -22.17 15.72 7.74
CA ILE A 185 -23.46 15.00 7.86
C ILE A 185 -23.37 13.83 8.87
N VAL A 186 -22.15 13.36 9.16
CA VAL A 186 -21.90 12.20 10.00
C VAL A 186 -22.05 12.60 11.48
N PRO A 187 -22.74 11.82 12.35
CA PRO A 187 -22.80 12.07 13.78
C PRO A 187 -21.47 11.78 14.48
N GLU A 188 -21.32 12.17 15.75
CA GLU A 188 -20.19 11.69 16.55
C GLU A 188 -20.40 10.21 16.95
N SER A 189 -19.35 9.53 17.40
CA SER A 189 -19.44 8.16 17.88
C SER A 189 -20.30 8.06 19.14
N PRO A 190 -21.36 7.22 19.14
CA PRO A 190 -22.19 7.05 20.34
C PRO A 190 -21.41 6.44 21.51
N ARG A 191 -20.42 5.59 21.23
CA ARG A 191 -19.55 5.05 22.28
C ARG A 191 -18.70 6.14 22.92
N TRP A 192 -18.11 7.02 22.12
CA TRP A 192 -17.30 8.14 22.63
C TRP A 192 -18.14 9.12 23.44
N LEU A 193 -19.36 9.47 22.97
CA LEU A 193 -20.30 10.34 23.68
C LEU A 193 -20.67 9.75 25.05
N ALA A 194 -21.04 8.46 25.09
CA ALA A 194 -21.38 7.79 26.35
C ALA A 194 -20.20 7.80 27.35
N LEU A 195 -18.95 7.61 26.87
CA LEU A 195 -17.74 7.70 27.71
C LEU A 195 -17.43 9.12 28.19
N LYS A 196 -17.92 10.16 27.50
CA LYS A 196 -17.80 11.56 27.90
C LYS A 196 -18.96 12.04 28.80
N GLY A 197 -19.93 11.18 29.05
CA GLY A 197 -21.12 11.50 29.85
C GLY A 197 -22.28 12.11 29.07
N GLU A 198 -22.14 12.25 27.74
CA GLU A 198 -23.19 12.77 26.84
C GLU A 198 -24.14 11.63 26.42
N VAL A 199 -24.80 11.04 27.44
CA VAL A 199 -25.61 9.82 27.30
C VAL A 199 -26.85 10.05 26.44
N ASP A 200 -27.48 11.21 26.52
CA ASP A 200 -28.70 11.54 25.79
C ASP A 200 -28.45 11.60 24.28
N GLU A 201 -27.32 12.24 23.86
CA GLU A 201 -26.93 12.30 22.45
C GLU A 201 -26.53 10.90 21.93
N ALA A 202 -25.77 10.13 22.72
CA ALA A 202 -25.44 8.75 22.40
C ALA A 202 -26.69 7.89 22.21
N SER A 203 -27.68 8.03 23.08
CA SER A 203 -28.96 7.31 23.02
C SER A 203 -29.74 7.66 21.76
N ALA A 204 -29.82 8.94 21.40
CA ALA A 204 -30.50 9.39 20.18
C ALA A 204 -29.89 8.78 18.92
N ILE A 205 -28.56 8.74 18.83
CA ILE A 205 -27.84 8.12 17.68
C ILE A 205 -28.10 6.62 17.64
N LEU A 206 -27.95 5.91 18.76
CA LEU A 206 -28.19 4.47 18.87
C LEU A 206 -29.64 4.10 18.57
N SER A 207 -30.61 4.94 18.97
CA SER A 207 -32.02 4.75 18.65
C SER A 207 -32.30 4.85 17.15
N ASN A 208 -31.59 5.72 16.44
CA ASN A 208 -31.66 5.81 14.98
C ASN A 208 -31.07 4.56 14.29
N ILE A 209 -30.14 3.86 14.94
CA ILE A 209 -29.51 2.65 14.41
C ILE A 209 -30.37 1.40 14.65
N GLY A 210 -30.78 1.16 15.90
CA GLY A 210 -31.42 -0.09 16.29
C GLY A 210 -32.74 0.05 17.04
N GLY A 211 -33.16 1.28 17.42
CA GLY A 211 -34.34 1.56 18.23
C GLY A 211 -34.00 1.77 19.72
N GLU A 212 -35.01 2.15 20.50
CA GLU A 212 -34.79 2.55 21.90
C GLU A 212 -34.31 1.39 22.79
N GLN A 213 -34.80 0.19 22.58
CA GLN A 213 -34.35 -0.98 23.34
C GLN A 213 -32.86 -1.27 23.04
N TYR A 214 -32.47 -1.25 21.77
CA TYR A 214 -31.07 -1.41 21.36
C TYR A 214 -30.17 -0.32 21.96
N ALA A 215 -30.62 0.93 21.97
CA ALA A 215 -29.88 2.05 22.57
C ALA A 215 -29.63 1.83 24.05
N THR A 216 -30.65 1.44 24.81
CA THR A 216 -30.55 1.16 26.25
C THR A 216 -29.57 0.01 26.54
N GLU A 217 -29.67 -1.09 25.80
CA GLU A 217 -28.77 -2.24 25.93
C GLU A 217 -27.32 -1.87 25.60
N GLN A 218 -27.07 -1.10 24.52
CA GLN A 218 -25.71 -0.69 24.12
C GLN A 218 -25.09 0.27 25.14
N ILE A 219 -25.84 1.26 25.63
CA ILE A 219 -25.34 2.20 26.65
C ILE A 219 -24.94 1.44 27.92
N ARG A 220 -25.79 0.54 28.40
CA ARG A 220 -25.49 -0.32 29.54
C ARG A 220 -24.21 -1.14 29.31
N SER A 221 -24.08 -1.76 28.14
CA SER A 221 -22.89 -2.54 27.79
C SER A 221 -21.61 -1.70 27.75
N ILE A 222 -21.68 -0.45 27.27
CA ILE A 222 -20.55 0.49 27.25
C ILE A 222 -20.15 0.82 28.69
N GLN A 223 -21.09 1.14 29.57
CA GLN A 223 -20.81 1.46 30.97
C GLN A 223 -20.18 0.28 31.73
N GLU A 224 -20.76 -0.93 31.60
CA GLU A 224 -20.20 -2.15 32.22
C GLU A 224 -18.79 -2.48 31.69
N SER A 225 -18.52 -2.23 30.40
CA SER A 225 -17.20 -2.47 29.81
C SER A 225 -16.14 -1.49 30.35
N THR A 226 -16.54 -0.28 30.67
CA THR A 226 -15.64 0.76 31.20
C THR A 226 -15.19 0.43 32.62
N GLU A 227 -16.10 -0.07 33.46
CA GLU A 227 -15.76 -0.48 34.82
C GLU A 227 -14.76 -1.65 34.85
N LYS A 228 -14.87 -2.61 33.90
CA LYS A 228 -13.98 -3.75 33.79
C LYS A 228 -12.60 -3.42 33.19
N THR A 229 -12.47 -2.35 32.44
CA THR A 229 -11.22 -2.00 31.69
C THR A 229 -10.21 -1.21 32.55
N GLN A 230 -10.48 -0.91 33.81
CA GLN A 230 -9.54 -0.20 34.70
C GLN A 230 -8.26 -0.99 35.07
N GLN A 231 -8.12 -2.27 34.67
CA GLN A 231 -6.83 -2.98 34.81
C GLN A 231 -5.92 -2.64 33.62
N SER A 232 -5.13 -1.58 33.76
CA SER A 232 -4.09 -1.23 32.79
C SER A 232 -3.00 -2.30 32.76
N THR A 233 -3.01 -3.17 31.77
CA THR A 233 -1.92 -4.11 31.54
C THR A 233 -0.68 -3.35 31.07
N SER A 234 0.45 -3.58 31.73
CA SER A 234 1.72 -2.95 31.31
C SER A 234 2.19 -3.51 29.96
N ILE A 235 2.59 -2.63 29.04
CA ILE A 235 3.17 -2.99 27.74
C ILE A 235 4.42 -3.86 27.91
N LEU A 236 5.15 -3.72 29.03
CA LEU A 236 6.35 -4.49 29.34
C LEU A 236 6.07 -5.99 29.50
N GLN A 237 4.83 -6.38 29.76
CA GLN A 237 4.46 -7.80 29.84
C GLN A 237 4.51 -8.50 28.48
N LEU A 238 4.32 -7.76 27.37
CA LEU A 238 4.48 -8.29 26.00
C LEU A 238 5.92 -8.73 25.69
N PHE A 239 6.90 -8.18 26.41
CA PHE A 239 8.33 -8.51 26.21
C PHE A 239 8.80 -9.65 27.15
N LYS A 240 7.88 -10.38 27.79
CA LYS A 240 8.22 -11.46 28.72
C LYS A 240 7.62 -12.81 28.29
N GLY A 241 8.43 -13.87 28.47
CA GLY A 241 7.97 -15.25 28.30
C GLY A 241 7.32 -15.52 26.94
N LYS A 242 6.23 -16.26 26.97
CA LYS A 242 5.51 -16.73 25.77
C LYS A 242 4.85 -15.62 24.98
N LEU A 243 4.42 -14.53 25.61
CA LEU A 243 3.87 -13.35 24.92
C LEU A 243 4.90 -12.68 24.02
N PHE A 244 6.17 -12.72 24.40
CA PHE A 244 7.25 -12.19 23.56
C PHE A 244 7.43 -13.01 22.27
N VAL A 245 7.32 -14.35 22.36
CA VAL A 245 7.39 -15.22 21.16
C VAL A 245 6.23 -14.92 20.20
N ILE A 246 5.00 -14.79 20.73
CA ILE A 246 3.83 -14.43 19.90
C ILE A 246 4.01 -13.04 19.30
N LEU A 247 4.57 -12.10 20.04
CA LEU A 247 4.88 -10.76 19.53
C LEU A 247 5.90 -10.82 18.38
N LEU A 248 6.96 -11.61 18.51
CA LEU A 248 7.95 -11.80 17.43
C LEU A 248 7.32 -12.42 16.18
N ILE A 249 6.41 -13.41 16.35
CA ILE A 249 5.66 -13.98 15.23
C ILE A 249 4.82 -12.91 14.55
N GLY A 250 4.12 -12.06 15.32
CA GLY A 250 3.34 -10.94 14.78
C GLY A 250 4.19 -9.91 14.05
N ILE A 251 5.35 -9.56 14.59
CA ILE A 251 6.32 -8.66 13.93
C ILE A 251 6.83 -9.28 12.63
N ALA A 252 7.20 -10.57 12.66
CA ALA A 252 7.76 -11.25 11.50
C ALA A 252 6.74 -11.33 10.35
N ILE A 253 5.48 -11.71 10.60
CA ILE A 253 4.45 -11.78 9.54
C ILE A 253 4.09 -10.39 9.03
N GLY A 254 4.01 -9.37 9.92
CA GLY A 254 3.77 -7.99 9.54
C GLY A 254 4.90 -7.42 8.68
N SER A 255 6.16 -7.67 9.03
CA SER A 255 7.32 -7.25 8.23
C SER A 255 7.40 -8.01 6.89
N LEU A 256 7.18 -9.33 6.91
CA LEU A 256 7.19 -10.17 5.70
C LEU A 256 6.21 -9.65 4.64
N GLN A 257 5.03 -9.19 5.07
CA GLN A 257 4.02 -8.61 4.18
C GLN A 257 4.59 -7.51 3.27
N GLN A 258 5.56 -6.72 3.76
CA GLN A 258 6.19 -5.62 3.02
C GLN A 258 7.50 -6.05 2.35
N LEU A 259 8.31 -6.85 3.05
CA LEU A 259 9.65 -7.25 2.60
C LEU A 259 9.64 -8.07 1.30
N ILE A 260 8.51 -8.67 0.92
CA ILE A 260 8.33 -9.33 -0.37
C ILE A 260 8.21 -8.36 -1.56
N GLY A 261 8.34 -7.04 -1.36
CA GLY A 261 8.43 -6.06 -2.44
C GLY A 261 7.11 -5.53 -2.99
N ILE A 262 5.97 -5.72 -2.31
CA ILE A 262 4.67 -5.29 -2.86
C ILE A 262 4.61 -3.78 -3.10
N ASN A 263 5.11 -2.96 -2.18
CA ASN A 263 5.10 -1.52 -2.33
C ASN A 263 6.05 -1.03 -3.42
N ALA A 264 7.15 -1.77 -3.69
CA ALA A 264 8.01 -1.49 -4.82
C ALA A 264 7.21 -1.59 -6.13
N ILE A 265 6.45 -2.67 -6.31
CA ILE A 265 5.63 -2.84 -7.50
C ILE A 265 4.50 -1.80 -7.56
N TYR A 266 3.77 -1.58 -6.47
CA TYR A 266 2.68 -0.59 -6.48
C TYR A 266 3.15 0.81 -6.85
N TYR A 267 4.22 1.30 -6.25
CA TYR A 267 4.67 2.67 -6.50
C TYR A 267 5.39 2.84 -7.83
N TYR A 268 6.13 1.83 -8.28
CA TYR A 268 6.99 1.95 -9.45
C TYR A 268 6.45 1.26 -10.71
N ALA A 269 5.22 0.71 -10.69
CA ALA A 269 4.68 -0.06 -11.81
C ALA A 269 4.77 0.67 -13.17
N PRO A 270 4.31 1.93 -13.34
CA PRO A 270 4.44 2.62 -14.62
C PRO A 270 5.90 2.80 -15.04
N ASP A 271 6.78 3.28 -14.14
CA ASP A 271 8.21 3.48 -14.40
C ASP A 271 8.91 2.15 -14.74
N PHE A 272 8.57 1.08 -14.03
CA PHE A 272 9.09 -0.26 -14.29
C PHE A 272 8.68 -0.80 -15.66
N PHE A 273 7.40 -0.72 -16.00
CA PHE A 273 6.90 -1.18 -17.30
C PHE A 273 7.42 -0.33 -18.47
N GLU A 274 7.66 0.95 -18.27
CA GLU A 274 8.31 1.80 -19.25
C GLU A 274 9.76 1.38 -19.48
N LYS A 275 10.50 1.03 -18.42
CA LYS A 275 11.91 0.59 -18.50
C LYS A 275 12.09 -0.75 -19.22
N ILE A 276 11.10 -1.63 -19.23
CA ILE A 276 11.16 -2.92 -19.95
C ILE A 276 10.71 -2.86 -21.41
N GLY A 277 10.68 -1.67 -21.99
CA GLY A 277 10.44 -1.45 -23.43
C GLY A 277 9.00 -1.09 -23.80
N GLY A 278 8.12 -0.85 -22.83
CA GLY A 278 6.79 -0.32 -23.06
C GLY A 278 6.81 1.18 -23.46
N SER A 279 5.89 1.61 -24.33
CA SER A 279 5.60 3.02 -24.46
C SER A 279 5.03 3.56 -23.15
N ARG A 280 5.19 4.85 -22.86
CA ARG A 280 4.67 5.46 -21.63
C ARG A 280 3.17 5.19 -21.45
N ASN A 281 2.35 5.38 -22.48
CA ASN A 281 0.91 5.08 -22.43
C ASN A 281 0.63 3.61 -22.11
N THR A 282 1.32 2.68 -22.77
CA THR A 282 1.18 1.24 -22.50
C THR A 282 1.58 0.88 -21.07
N ALA A 283 2.64 1.45 -20.54
CA ALA A 283 3.11 1.21 -19.18
C ALA A 283 2.07 1.66 -18.12
N PHE A 284 1.46 2.82 -18.31
CA PHE A 284 0.38 3.29 -17.43
C PHE A 284 -0.88 2.43 -17.53
N LEU A 285 -1.24 1.98 -18.73
CA LEU A 285 -2.35 1.04 -18.92
C LEU A 285 -2.09 -0.30 -18.22
N GLN A 286 -0.85 -0.82 -18.28
CA GLN A 286 -0.46 -2.02 -17.55
C GLN A 286 -0.57 -1.85 -16.03
N ALA A 287 -0.26 -0.66 -15.50
CA ALA A 287 -0.48 -0.34 -14.09
C ALA A 287 -1.98 -0.32 -13.73
N CYS A 288 -2.87 0.12 -14.62
CA CYS A 288 -4.31 0.01 -14.42
C CYS A 288 -4.77 -1.46 -14.26
N ILE A 289 -4.16 -2.39 -15.02
CA ILE A 289 -4.45 -3.84 -14.88
C ILE A 289 -4.09 -4.30 -13.46
N ILE A 290 -2.96 -3.87 -12.90
CA ILE A 290 -2.59 -4.15 -11.51
C ILE A 290 -3.69 -3.70 -10.55
N GLY A 291 -4.23 -2.50 -10.72
CA GLY A 291 -5.33 -1.97 -9.90
C GLY A 291 -6.58 -2.84 -9.97
N ILE A 292 -6.99 -3.28 -11.15
CA ILE A 292 -8.16 -4.16 -11.34
C ILE A 292 -7.93 -5.51 -10.65
N ILE A 293 -6.78 -6.12 -10.87
CA ILE A 293 -6.43 -7.42 -10.29
C ILE A 293 -6.39 -7.35 -8.76
N ASN A 294 -5.87 -6.27 -8.20
CA ASN A 294 -5.90 -6.05 -6.76
C ASN A 294 -7.33 -6.14 -6.18
N ILE A 295 -8.31 -5.47 -6.81
CA ILE A 295 -9.72 -5.53 -6.38
C ILE A 295 -10.27 -6.96 -6.53
N VAL A 296 -10.09 -7.59 -7.68
CA VAL A 296 -10.63 -8.93 -7.99
C VAL A 296 -10.12 -9.96 -6.98
N PHE A 297 -8.82 -9.99 -6.73
CA PHE A 297 -8.22 -10.96 -5.82
C PHE A 297 -8.50 -10.65 -4.35
N ALA A 298 -8.69 -9.40 -3.97
CA ALA A 298 -9.14 -9.04 -2.63
C ALA A 298 -10.60 -9.48 -2.37
N LEU A 299 -11.48 -9.33 -3.35
CA LEU A 299 -12.85 -9.87 -3.26
C LEU A 299 -12.85 -11.40 -3.18
N LEU A 300 -11.93 -12.05 -3.89
CA LEU A 300 -11.72 -13.49 -3.79
C LEU A 300 -11.22 -13.90 -2.40
N ALA A 301 -10.25 -13.17 -1.84
CA ALA A 301 -9.74 -13.38 -0.49
C ALA A 301 -10.85 -13.38 0.57
N MET A 302 -11.75 -12.40 0.51
CA MET A 302 -12.87 -12.29 1.46
C MET A 302 -13.81 -13.51 1.42
N ARG A 303 -13.92 -14.19 0.27
CA ARG A 303 -14.71 -15.42 0.15
C ARG A 303 -13.96 -16.67 0.60
N LEU A 304 -12.65 -16.68 0.39
CA LEU A 304 -11.80 -17.88 0.62
C LEU A 304 -11.28 -17.98 2.05
N ILE A 305 -11.06 -16.86 2.74
CA ILE A 305 -10.42 -16.84 4.07
C ILE A 305 -11.16 -17.72 5.10
N ASP A 306 -12.49 -17.71 5.07
CA ASP A 306 -13.32 -18.53 5.98
C ASP A 306 -13.54 -19.97 5.47
N ARG A 307 -13.33 -20.21 4.16
CA ARG A 307 -13.51 -21.54 3.56
C ARG A 307 -12.22 -22.37 3.62
N ILE A 308 -11.08 -21.79 3.31
CA ILE A 308 -9.79 -22.48 3.18
C ILE A 308 -8.99 -22.42 4.49
N GLY A 309 -9.12 -21.33 5.25
CA GLY A 309 -8.33 -21.07 6.47
C GLY A 309 -7.19 -20.10 6.21
N ARG A 310 -6.67 -19.54 7.30
CA ARG A 310 -5.67 -18.44 7.24
C ARG A 310 -4.30 -18.96 6.81
N LYS A 311 -3.82 -20.03 7.44
CA LYS A 311 -2.52 -20.63 7.12
C LYS A 311 -2.46 -21.16 5.69
N SER A 312 -3.48 -21.90 5.28
CA SER A 312 -3.55 -22.47 3.94
C SER A 312 -3.54 -21.38 2.87
N LEU A 313 -4.28 -20.27 3.08
CA LEU A 313 -4.33 -19.16 2.14
C LEU A 313 -2.99 -18.41 2.07
N LEU A 314 -2.30 -18.25 3.21
CA LEU A 314 -0.95 -17.69 3.24
C LEU A 314 0.05 -18.57 2.49
N VAL A 315 -0.01 -19.89 2.66
CA VAL A 315 0.89 -20.85 1.97
C VAL A 315 0.67 -20.79 0.45
N ILE A 316 -0.59 -20.84 -0.01
CA ILE A 316 -0.91 -20.76 -1.45
C ILE A 316 -0.37 -19.43 -2.02
N GLY A 317 -0.63 -18.32 -1.34
CA GLY A 317 -0.21 -17.00 -1.79
C GLY A 317 1.31 -16.87 -1.87
N ILE A 318 2.03 -17.27 -0.81
CA ILE A 318 3.49 -17.10 -0.78
C ILE A 318 4.20 -17.99 -1.80
N VAL A 319 3.69 -19.20 -2.07
CA VAL A 319 4.21 -20.06 -3.15
C VAL A 319 4.02 -19.40 -4.51
N GLY A 320 2.84 -18.84 -4.77
CA GLY A 320 2.60 -18.08 -5.99
C GLY A 320 3.52 -16.86 -6.12
N ILE A 321 3.76 -16.13 -5.03
CA ILE A 321 4.70 -15.00 -4.98
C ILE A 321 6.13 -15.43 -5.33
N ILE A 322 6.61 -16.54 -4.75
CA ILE A 322 7.94 -17.10 -5.06
C ILE A 322 8.04 -17.41 -6.56
N ILE A 323 7.06 -18.10 -7.12
CA ILE A 323 7.05 -18.45 -8.55
C ILE A 323 7.09 -17.18 -9.40
N CYS A 324 6.27 -16.18 -9.09
CA CYS A 324 6.23 -14.92 -9.84
C CYS A 324 7.58 -14.19 -9.78
N HIS A 325 8.20 -14.06 -8.62
CA HIS A 325 9.51 -13.42 -8.50
C HIS A 325 10.61 -14.19 -9.24
N LEU A 326 10.60 -15.53 -9.18
CA LEU A 326 11.54 -16.36 -9.95
C LEU A 326 11.35 -16.16 -11.45
N VAL A 327 10.11 -16.13 -11.94
CA VAL A 327 9.82 -15.89 -13.36
C VAL A 327 10.35 -14.53 -13.81
N VAL A 328 10.14 -13.47 -13.01
CA VAL A 328 10.68 -12.13 -13.33
C VAL A 328 12.20 -12.15 -13.31
N GLY A 329 12.82 -12.70 -12.26
CA GLY A 329 14.29 -12.78 -12.15
C GLY A 329 14.93 -13.54 -13.30
N ILE A 330 14.37 -14.71 -13.69
CA ILE A 330 14.84 -15.52 -14.83
C ILE A 330 14.65 -14.76 -16.15
N SER A 331 13.54 -14.04 -16.31
CA SER A 331 13.28 -13.23 -17.51
C SER A 331 14.33 -12.15 -17.70
N PHE A 332 14.76 -11.49 -16.63
CA PHE A 332 15.83 -10.50 -16.69
C PHE A 332 17.22 -11.12 -16.86
N MET A 333 17.48 -12.32 -16.32
CA MET A 333 18.71 -13.06 -16.61
C MET A 333 18.87 -13.41 -18.10
N GLY A 334 17.76 -13.65 -18.78
CA GLY A 334 17.73 -13.93 -20.21
C GLY A 334 17.64 -12.67 -21.09
N ALA A 335 17.71 -11.46 -20.50
CA ALA A 335 17.66 -10.22 -21.25
C ALA A 335 18.93 -10.05 -22.10
N ASN A 336 18.70 -9.75 -23.38
CA ASN A 336 19.76 -9.40 -24.31
C ASN A 336 19.61 -7.94 -24.74
N TYR A 337 20.70 -7.33 -25.14
CA TYR A 337 20.75 -5.96 -25.64
C TYR A 337 21.33 -5.97 -27.05
N SER A 338 20.61 -5.41 -27.99
CA SER A 338 21.09 -5.34 -29.38
C SER A 338 20.46 -4.15 -30.11
N ILE A 339 21.23 -3.52 -30.98
CA ILE A 339 20.77 -2.49 -31.88
C ILE A 339 20.45 -3.16 -33.21
N ASP A 340 19.17 -3.46 -33.44
CA ASP A 340 18.66 -3.98 -34.70
C ASP A 340 17.79 -2.93 -35.42
N ASP A 341 17.21 -3.26 -36.57
CA ASP A 341 16.41 -2.31 -37.36
C ASP A 341 15.15 -1.82 -36.60
N GLU A 342 14.58 -2.66 -35.72
CA GLU A 342 13.46 -2.28 -34.86
C GLU A 342 13.91 -1.28 -33.78
N SER A 343 15.05 -1.54 -33.14
CA SER A 343 15.65 -0.66 -32.15
C SER A 343 16.01 0.70 -32.78
N ILE A 344 16.56 0.70 -33.98
CA ILE A 344 16.87 1.91 -34.76
C ILE A 344 15.61 2.72 -35.05
N ALA A 345 14.52 2.06 -35.45
CA ALA A 345 13.24 2.75 -35.70
C ALA A 345 12.71 3.44 -34.42
N LYS A 346 12.80 2.80 -33.27
CA LYS A 346 12.42 3.36 -31.97
C LYS A 346 13.36 4.48 -31.52
N LEU A 347 14.66 4.34 -31.75
CA LEU A 347 15.67 5.34 -31.39
C LEU A 347 15.53 6.62 -32.22
N LYS A 348 15.22 6.52 -33.51
CA LYS A 348 15.04 7.69 -34.40
C LYS A 348 13.95 8.67 -33.92
N THR A 349 12.99 8.20 -33.14
CA THR A 349 11.93 9.05 -32.56
C THR A 349 12.33 9.72 -31.26
N ASN A 350 13.37 9.21 -30.59
CA ASN A 350 13.72 9.57 -29.21
C ASN A 350 15.12 10.18 -29.06
N VAL A 351 15.94 10.12 -30.12
CA VAL A 351 17.37 10.51 -30.09
C VAL A 351 17.69 11.39 -31.29
N SER A 352 18.64 12.30 -31.14
CA SER A 352 19.06 13.16 -32.26
C SER A 352 19.75 12.36 -33.37
N PRO A 353 19.66 12.80 -34.66
CA PRO A 353 20.35 12.15 -35.77
C PRO A 353 21.87 12.06 -35.60
N GLU A 354 22.46 13.02 -34.93
CA GLU A 354 23.90 13.05 -34.64
C GLU A 354 24.30 11.91 -33.69
N LEU A 355 23.50 11.69 -32.63
CA LEU A 355 23.72 10.61 -31.70
C LEU A 355 23.50 9.23 -32.34
N MET A 356 22.51 9.15 -33.25
CA MET A 356 22.29 7.92 -34.04
C MET A 356 23.54 7.51 -34.82
N GLY A 357 24.24 8.44 -35.48
CA GLY A 357 25.47 8.15 -36.20
C GLY A 357 26.60 7.60 -35.31
N LYS A 358 26.61 7.96 -34.01
CA LYS A 358 27.62 7.49 -33.04
C LYS A 358 27.32 6.08 -32.53
N ILE A 359 26.05 5.67 -32.47
CA ILE A 359 25.65 4.35 -31.98
C ILE A 359 25.42 3.33 -33.12
N GLU A 360 25.32 3.77 -34.37
CA GLU A 360 25.15 2.90 -35.55
C GLU A 360 26.28 1.84 -35.71
N PRO A 361 27.54 2.11 -35.35
CA PRO A 361 28.60 1.10 -35.36
C PRO A 361 28.31 -0.13 -34.50
N LEU A 362 27.50 0.00 -33.45
CA LEU A 362 27.09 -1.11 -32.57
C LEU A 362 25.93 -1.95 -33.13
N LYS A 363 25.45 -1.64 -34.35
CA LYS A 363 24.37 -2.38 -34.97
C LYS A 363 24.77 -3.82 -35.26
N GLY A 364 23.92 -4.75 -34.81
CA GLY A 364 24.09 -6.19 -35.00
C GLY A 364 24.89 -6.89 -33.92
N GLU A 365 25.50 -6.15 -33.00
CA GLU A 365 26.14 -6.75 -31.83
C GLU A 365 25.11 -7.21 -30.78
N LEU A 366 25.36 -8.37 -30.18
CA LEU A 366 24.49 -8.96 -29.15
C LEU A 366 25.22 -8.99 -27.81
N TYR A 367 24.67 -8.28 -26.84
CA TYR A 367 25.19 -8.25 -25.46
C TYR A 367 24.25 -9.02 -24.53
N THR A 368 24.79 -9.98 -23.80
CA THR A 368 24.06 -10.75 -22.78
C THR A 368 24.14 -10.12 -21.39
N SER A 369 24.85 -8.98 -21.27
CA SER A 369 25.03 -8.23 -20.00
C SER A 369 24.75 -6.75 -20.22
N LYS A 370 23.85 -6.18 -19.40
CA LYS A 370 23.58 -4.74 -19.37
C LYS A 370 24.84 -3.91 -19.17
N LYS A 371 25.74 -4.39 -18.28
CA LYS A 371 27.00 -3.70 -17.98
C LYS A 371 27.90 -3.66 -19.22
N ALA A 372 28.14 -4.81 -19.87
CA ALA A 372 28.97 -4.87 -21.06
C ALA A 372 28.43 -3.98 -22.19
N TYR A 373 27.10 -3.97 -22.38
CA TYR A 373 26.46 -3.08 -23.33
C TYR A 373 26.66 -1.58 -23.00
N LEU A 374 26.49 -1.20 -21.74
CA LEU A 374 26.69 0.18 -21.30
C LEU A 374 28.14 0.62 -21.34
N ASP A 375 29.07 -0.25 -21.00
CA ASP A 375 30.51 0.02 -21.05
C ASP A 375 30.95 0.30 -22.52
N ASP A 376 30.45 -0.49 -23.46
CA ASP A 376 30.75 -0.29 -24.88
C ASP A 376 30.05 0.96 -25.44
N LEU A 377 28.78 1.20 -25.08
CA LEU A 377 28.07 2.41 -25.45
C LEU A 377 28.79 3.68 -24.95
N ALA A 378 29.38 3.64 -23.76
CA ALA A 378 30.13 4.75 -23.19
C ALA A 378 31.44 5.07 -23.95
N LEU A 379 31.98 4.14 -24.74
CA LEU A 379 33.14 4.40 -25.60
C LEU A 379 32.78 5.24 -26.84
N HIS A 380 31.51 5.20 -27.27
CA HIS A 380 31.03 5.86 -28.47
C HIS A 380 30.37 7.22 -28.21
N LEU A 381 29.98 7.51 -26.94
CA LEU A 381 29.28 8.72 -26.53
C LEU A 381 30.12 9.55 -25.57
N THR A 382 29.98 10.87 -25.64
CA THR A 382 30.54 11.76 -24.60
C THR A 382 29.78 11.54 -23.27
N GLY A 383 30.41 11.88 -22.13
CA GLY A 383 29.82 11.66 -20.81
C GLY A 383 28.43 12.28 -20.63
N ASN A 384 28.18 13.47 -21.19
CA ASN A 384 26.88 14.12 -21.14
C ASN A 384 25.87 13.40 -22.05
N GLU A 385 26.25 13.12 -23.31
CA GLU A 385 25.37 12.39 -24.25
C GLU A 385 24.96 11.02 -23.70
N PHE A 386 25.91 10.30 -23.07
CA PHE A 386 25.63 9.02 -22.44
C PHE A 386 24.63 9.14 -21.30
N ASN A 387 24.84 10.08 -20.37
CA ASN A 387 23.98 10.25 -19.21
C ASN A 387 22.54 10.66 -19.61
N ASP A 388 22.43 11.60 -20.56
CA ASP A 388 21.13 12.14 -21.00
C ASP A 388 20.33 11.11 -21.81
N ASN A 389 20.98 10.19 -22.53
CA ASN A 389 20.31 9.27 -23.46
C ASN A 389 20.36 7.80 -23.04
N LYS A 390 21.15 7.43 -22.04
CA LYS A 390 21.30 6.04 -21.54
C LYS A 390 19.98 5.30 -21.38
N LEU A 391 18.99 5.94 -20.76
CA LEU A 391 17.70 5.34 -20.48
C LEU A 391 16.90 5.08 -21.76
N ASN A 392 16.86 6.05 -22.68
CA ASN A 392 16.16 5.94 -23.95
C ASN A 392 16.77 4.87 -24.84
N ILE A 393 18.12 4.78 -24.86
CA ILE A 393 18.82 3.76 -25.61
C ILE A 393 18.53 2.37 -25.02
N LEU A 394 18.65 2.19 -23.70
CA LEU A 394 18.34 0.93 -23.04
C LEU A 394 16.90 0.45 -23.30
N LYS A 395 15.92 1.34 -23.16
CA LYS A 395 14.50 1.02 -23.44
C LYS A 395 14.26 0.53 -24.86
N SER A 396 14.98 1.10 -25.82
CA SER A 396 14.81 0.81 -27.23
C SER A 396 15.54 -0.48 -27.69
N THR A 397 16.60 -0.88 -26.95
CA THR A 397 17.51 -1.94 -27.36
C THR A 397 17.39 -3.24 -26.55
N VAL A 398 16.71 -3.19 -25.40
CA VAL A 398 16.49 -4.37 -24.56
C VAL A 398 15.56 -5.38 -25.27
N LYS A 399 16.00 -6.62 -25.32
CA LYS A 399 15.24 -7.76 -25.87
C LYS A 399 14.88 -8.69 -24.73
N LEU A 400 13.63 -8.60 -24.30
CA LEU A 400 13.04 -9.45 -23.27
C LEU A 400 11.54 -9.64 -23.52
N ASN A 401 10.98 -10.69 -22.94
CA ASN A 401 9.54 -10.94 -23.09
C ASN A 401 8.76 -10.15 -22.03
N SER A 402 8.41 -8.89 -22.37
CA SER A 402 7.65 -7.99 -21.48
C SER A 402 6.28 -8.54 -21.08
N ILE A 403 5.66 -9.41 -21.91
CA ILE A 403 4.36 -10.05 -21.59
C ILE A 403 4.52 -11.04 -20.43
N VAL A 404 5.57 -11.86 -20.44
CA VAL A 404 5.84 -12.81 -19.35
C VAL A 404 6.08 -12.07 -18.05
N ILE A 405 6.84 -10.98 -18.09
CA ILE A 405 7.10 -10.12 -16.92
C ILE A 405 5.79 -9.50 -16.42
N LEU A 406 4.97 -8.96 -17.33
CA LEU A 406 3.66 -8.40 -16.95
C LEU A 406 2.77 -9.44 -16.27
N ILE A 407 2.64 -10.65 -16.84
CA ILE A 407 1.83 -11.72 -16.25
C ILE A 407 2.37 -12.10 -14.86
N ALA A 408 3.68 -12.19 -14.71
CA ALA A 408 4.30 -12.52 -13.42
C ALA A 408 4.07 -11.41 -12.37
N ILE A 409 4.22 -10.14 -12.73
CA ILE A 409 3.97 -9.01 -11.82
C ILE A 409 2.48 -8.93 -11.43
N VAL A 410 1.58 -9.07 -12.41
CA VAL A 410 0.13 -9.11 -12.16
C VAL A 410 -0.25 -10.32 -11.30
N GLY A 411 0.37 -11.48 -11.56
CA GLY A 411 0.22 -12.69 -10.73
C GLY A 411 0.72 -12.48 -9.31
N PHE A 412 1.88 -11.85 -9.13
CA PHE A 412 2.42 -11.49 -7.82
C PHE A 412 1.43 -10.62 -7.03
N VAL A 413 0.92 -9.54 -7.63
CA VAL A 413 -0.06 -8.67 -6.99
C VAL A 413 -1.34 -9.43 -6.65
N GLY A 414 -1.84 -10.30 -7.55
CA GLY A 414 -3.00 -11.14 -7.28
C GLY A 414 -2.80 -12.06 -6.09
N MET A 415 -1.68 -12.81 -6.07
CA MET A 415 -1.36 -13.72 -4.96
C MET A 415 -1.19 -12.99 -3.63
N TYR A 416 -0.56 -11.82 -3.63
CA TYR A 416 -0.47 -10.96 -2.46
C TYR A 416 -1.85 -10.50 -1.97
N SER A 417 -2.66 -9.96 -2.87
CA SER A 417 -4.00 -9.41 -2.54
C SER A 417 -4.99 -10.47 -2.08
N MET A 418 -4.78 -11.72 -2.49
CA MET A 418 -5.56 -12.87 -2.02
C MET A 418 -5.11 -13.39 -0.65
N SER A 419 -3.85 -13.18 -0.27
CA SER A 419 -3.23 -13.85 0.88
C SER A 419 -2.65 -12.86 1.89
N LEU A 420 -1.34 -12.58 1.78
CA LEU A 420 -0.59 -11.76 2.75
C LEU A 420 -1.23 -10.40 3.00
N GLY A 421 -1.83 -9.76 2.01
CA GLY A 421 -2.51 -8.48 2.17
C GLY A 421 -3.55 -8.51 3.28
N PRO A 422 -4.69 -9.18 3.08
CA PRO A 422 -5.78 -9.20 4.04
C PRO A 422 -5.54 -10.16 5.21
N VAL A 423 -4.92 -11.34 4.99
CA VAL A 423 -4.83 -12.40 6.00
C VAL A 423 -3.91 -12.00 7.15
N THR A 424 -2.84 -11.26 6.90
CA THR A 424 -1.91 -10.81 7.95
C THR A 424 -2.63 -10.05 9.06
N TRP A 425 -3.49 -9.10 8.73
CA TRP A 425 -4.20 -8.29 9.73
C TRP A 425 -5.26 -9.08 10.50
N VAL A 426 -5.95 -10.01 9.83
CA VAL A 426 -6.87 -10.94 10.48
C VAL A 426 -6.11 -11.83 11.45
N LEU A 427 -5.01 -12.42 11.01
CA LEU A 427 -4.17 -13.28 11.83
C LEU A 427 -3.62 -12.53 13.06
N LEU A 428 -3.11 -11.31 12.89
CA LEU A 428 -2.64 -10.48 14.01
C LEU A 428 -3.75 -10.25 15.05
N SER A 429 -5.01 -10.09 14.62
CA SER A 429 -6.13 -9.93 15.53
C SER A 429 -6.51 -11.22 16.27
N GLU A 430 -6.22 -12.39 15.70
CA GLU A 430 -6.51 -13.70 16.26
C GLU A 430 -5.37 -14.26 17.14
N LEU A 431 -4.11 -13.87 16.90
CA LEU A 431 -2.94 -14.35 17.64
C LEU A 431 -2.84 -13.78 19.06
N PHE A 432 -3.23 -12.50 19.25
CA PHE A 432 -2.99 -11.82 20.53
C PHE A 432 -4.16 -11.90 21.50
N PRO A 433 -3.88 -12.11 22.82
CA PRO A 433 -4.88 -12.04 23.87
C PRO A 433 -5.60 -10.68 23.87
N ASN A 434 -6.90 -10.68 24.19
CA ASN A 434 -7.74 -9.47 24.17
C ASN A 434 -7.13 -8.28 24.92
N GLN A 435 -6.55 -8.53 26.10
CA GLN A 435 -5.95 -7.49 26.96
C GLN A 435 -4.69 -6.83 26.38
N PHE A 436 -3.96 -7.52 25.47
CA PHE A 436 -2.71 -7.04 24.87
C PHE A 436 -2.86 -6.74 23.36
N ARG A 437 -3.97 -7.16 22.73
CA ARG A 437 -4.16 -7.17 21.28
C ARG A 437 -3.84 -5.82 20.63
N ALA A 438 -4.44 -4.74 21.12
CA ALA A 438 -4.23 -3.42 20.54
C ALA A 438 -2.75 -2.99 20.60
N LYS A 439 -2.09 -3.22 21.74
CA LYS A 439 -0.67 -2.86 21.93
C LYS A 439 0.25 -3.71 21.05
N ALA A 440 -0.02 -5.00 20.96
CA ALA A 440 0.77 -5.93 20.15
C ALA A 440 0.62 -5.66 18.64
N ILE A 441 -0.62 -5.41 18.18
CA ILE A 441 -0.87 -5.01 16.78
C ILE A 441 -0.19 -3.69 16.46
N SER A 442 -0.17 -2.72 17.38
CA SER A 442 0.53 -1.45 17.17
C SER A 442 2.04 -1.64 17.00
N ILE A 443 2.66 -2.53 17.80
CA ILE A 443 4.09 -2.84 17.67
C ILE A 443 4.36 -3.55 16.34
N ALA A 444 3.58 -4.59 16.00
CA ALA A 444 3.71 -5.29 14.72
C ALA A 444 3.49 -4.35 13.52
N GLY A 445 2.51 -3.45 13.62
CA GLY A 445 2.22 -2.41 12.64
C GLY A 445 3.36 -1.39 12.48
N PHE A 446 4.05 -1.04 13.56
CA PHE A 446 5.24 -0.18 13.47
C PHE A 446 6.35 -0.83 12.63
N PHE A 447 6.65 -2.13 12.86
CA PHE A 447 7.65 -2.84 12.08
C PHE A 447 7.20 -3.09 10.63
N ASN A 448 5.90 -3.30 10.40
CA ASN A 448 5.32 -3.31 9.05
C ASN A 448 5.55 -1.97 8.36
N GLY A 449 5.27 -0.84 9.03
CA GLY A 449 5.52 0.50 8.52
C GLY A 449 7.00 0.75 8.22
N LEU A 450 7.90 0.30 9.09
CA LEU A 450 9.34 0.42 8.89
C LEU A 450 9.79 -0.35 7.64
N SER A 451 9.33 -1.59 7.46
CA SER A 451 9.59 -2.38 6.26
C SER A 451 8.98 -1.71 5.01
N SER A 452 7.75 -1.18 5.13
CA SER A 452 7.06 -0.43 4.08
C SER A 452 7.81 0.85 3.67
N PHE A 453 8.59 1.45 4.56
CA PHE A 453 9.43 2.60 4.26
C PHE A 453 10.70 2.20 3.48
N PHE A 454 11.41 1.17 3.93
CA PHE A 454 12.69 0.80 3.33
C PHE A 454 12.55 0.17 1.93
N ILE A 455 11.52 -0.62 1.68
CA ILE A 455 11.34 -1.28 0.39
C ILE A 455 11.24 -0.27 -0.78
N PRO A 456 10.31 0.68 -0.81
CA PRO A 456 10.26 1.64 -1.92
C PRO A 456 11.43 2.64 -1.89
N LEU A 457 12.06 2.88 -0.75
CA LEU A 457 13.27 3.71 -0.66
C LEU A 457 14.43 3.09 -1.41
N LEU A 458 14.65 1.79 -1.22
CA LEU A 458 15.82 1.08 -1.74
C LEU A 458 15.61 0.52 -3.15
N PHE A 459 14.38 0.24 -3.54
CA PHE A 459 14.07 -0.45 -4.80
C PHE A 459 14.68 0.21 -6.06
N PRO A 460 14.61 1.53 -6.28
CA PRO A 460 15.24 2.14 -7.44
C PRO A 460 16.77 1.96 -7.42
N TRP A 461 17.38 2.10 -6.24
CA TRP A 461 18.80 1.88 -6.05
C TRP A 461 19.20 0.41 -6.28
N GLU A 462 18.40 -0.54 -5.82
CA GLU A 462 18.60 -1.98 -6.06
C GLU A 462 18.61 -2.29 -7.56
N LEU A 463 17.62 -1.77 -8.31
CA LEU A 463 17.55 -1.98 -9.76
C LEU A 463 18.76 -1.41 -10.50
N GLU A 464 19.30 -0.26 -10.05
CA GLU A 464 20.45 0.37 -10.69
C GLU A 464 21.75 -0.34 -10.34
N ASN A 465 21.99 -0.67 -9.06
CA ASN A 465 23.30 -1.10 -8.55
C ASN A 465 23.43 -2.63 -8.42
N ILE A 466 22.35 -3.33 -8.09
CA ILE A 466 22.33 -4.80 -7.94
C ILE A 466 21.84 -5.44 -9.24
N GLY A 467 20.97 -4.73 -9.97
CA GLY A 467 20.36 -5.20 -11.21
C GLY A 467 19.00 -5.87 -10.99
N GLU A 468 18.20 -5.84 -12.04
CA GLU A 468 16.80 -6.28 -12.00
C GLU A 468 16.66 -7.76 -11.60
N ALA A 469 17.43 -8.65 -12.21
CA ALA A 469 17.37 -10.08 -11.94
C ALA A 469 17.69 -10.40 -10.47
N ALA A 470 18.79 -9.86 -9.94
CA ALA A 470 19.22 -10.12 -8.57
C ALA A 470 18.24 -9.54 -7.53
N THR A 471 17.66 -8.38 -7.78
CA THR A 471 16.63 -7.77 -6.93
C THR A 471 15.42 -8.69 -6.78
N PHE A 472 14.90 -9.24 -7.88
CA PHE A 472 13.76 -10.17 -7.81
C PHE A 472 14.13 -11.52 -7.20
N PHE A 473 15.38 -12.01 -7.35
CA PHE A 473 15.84 -13.20 -6.63
C PHE A 473 15.99 -12.95 -5.12
N ILE A 474 16.38 -11.75 -4.69
CA ILE A 474 16.38 -11.36 -3.27
C ILE A 474 14.94 -11.44 -2.72
N TYR A 475 13.96 -10.85 -3.40
CA TYR A 475 12.56 -10.93 -2.97
C TYR A 475 12.01 -12.36 -2.99
N ALA A 476 12.38 -13.18 -3.99
CA ALA A 476 12.05 -14.61 -4.00
C ALA A 476 12.65 -15.35 -2.79
N SER A 477 13.90 -15.05 -2.42
CA SER A 477 14.57 -15.64 -1.27
C SER A 477 13.92 -15.24 0.06
N ILE A 478 13.53 -13.98 0.20
CA ILE A 478 12.76 -13.49 1.37
C ILE A 478 11.40 -14.20 1.44
N ALA A 479 10.70 -14.32 0.31
CA ALA A 479 9.44 -15.04 0.25
C ALA A 479 9.60 -16.54 0.58
N LEU A 480 10.69 -17.17 0.13
CA LEU A 480 11.02 -18.57 0.46
C LEU A 480 11.30 -18.75 1.98
N ALA A 481 12.07 -17.84 2.58
CA ALA A 481 12.24 -17.83 4.04
C ALA A 481 10.89 -17.63 4.75
N GLY A 482 10.05 -16.73 4.24
CA GLY A 482 8.69 -16.51 4.71
C GLY A 482 7.78 -17.73 4.57
N PHE A 483 7.93 -18.52 3.50
CA PHE A 483 7.20 -19.78 3.33
C PHE A 483 7.50 -20.76 4.46
N PHE A 484 8.77 -21.00 4.77
CA PHE A 484 9.15 -21.86 5.89
C PHE A 484 8.69 -21.30 7.23
N PHE A 485 8.80 -19.97 7.43
CA PHE A 485 8.28 -19.33 8.63
C PHE A 485 6.76 -19.56 8.78
N ILE A 486 5.97 -19.36 7.73
CA ILE A 486 4.51 -19.59 7.76
C ILE A 486 4.23 -21.09 8.03
N LEU A 487 4.95 -21.99 7.37
CA LEU A 487 4.72 -23.43 7.48
C LEU A 487 4.94 -23.90 8.92
N TYR A 488 6.01 -23.46 9.59
CA TYR A 488 6.43 -23.99 10.89
C TYR A 488 5.96 -23.16 12.08
N LYS A 489 5.73 -21.84 11.92
CA LYS A 489 5.44 -20.94 13.06
C LYS A 489 4.04 -20.38 13.09
N ILE A 490 3.29 -20.42 11.99
CA ILE A 490 1.92 -19.91 11.94
C ILE A 490 0.95 -21.08 12.15
N PRO A 491 0.13 -21.05 13.21
CA PRO A 491 -0.94 -22.04 13.40
C PRO A 491 -2.11 -21.76 12.46
N GLU A 492 -2.90 -22.80 12.13
CA GLU A 492 -4.21 -22.57 11.54
C GLU A 492 -5.19 -22.10 12.62
N THR A 493 -5.82 -20.96 12.37
CA THR A 493 -6.71 -20.31 13.34
C THR A 493 -8.18 -20.54 13.04
N LYS A 494 -8.51 -21.04 11.83
CA LYS A 494 -9.89 -21.30 11.43
C LYS A 494 -10.59 -22.26 12.39
N GLY A 495 -11.73 -21.82 12.92
CA GLY A 495 -12.58 -22.65 13.78
C GLY A 495 -12.05 -22.93 15.17
N LYS A 496 -10.94 -22.28 15.58
CA LYS A 496 -10.36 -22.41 16.92
C LYS A 496 -10.71 -21.21 17.78
N SER A 497 -10.89 -21.42 19.07
CA SER A 497 -10.98 -20.34 20.03
C SER A 497 -9.63 -19.65 20.24
N LEU A 498 -9.64 -18.42 20.75
CA LEU A 498 -8.40 -17.68 21.03
C LEU A 498 -7.51 -18.42 22.04
N GLU A 499 -8.11 -19.10 23.00
CA GLU A 499 -7.44 -19.89 24.02
C GLU A 499 -6.73 -21.11 23.40
N GLU A 500 -7.38 -21.79 22.46
CA GLU A 500 -6.81 -22.93 21.73
C GLU A 500 -5.64 -22.50 20.83
N ILE A 501 -5.74 -21.33 20.17
CA ILE A 501 -4.66 -20.77 19.34
C ILE A 501 -3.45 -20.44 20.21
N GLN A 502 -3.68 -19.82 21.38
CA GLN A 502 -2.61 -19.49 22.33
C GLN A 502 -1.96 -20.76 22.91
N ALA A 503 -2.74 -21.78 23.24
CA ALA A 503 -2.21 -23.06 23.72
C ALA A 503 -1.32 -23.72 22.66
N ALA A 504 -1.73 -23.74 21.39
CA ALA A 504 -0.95 -24.30 20.28
C ALA A 504 0.39 -23.58 20.10
N LEU A 505 0.41 -22.24 20.13
CA LEU A 505 1.64 -21.44 20.04
C LEU A 505 2.59 -21.65 21.22
N ILE A 506 2.05 -22.09 22.35
CA ILE A 506 2.79 -22.30 23.60
C ILE A 506 3.44 -23.69 23.63
N THR A 507 2.83 -24.68 22.96
CA THR A 507 3.29 -26.09 22.97
C THR A 507 4.31 -26.37 21.85
N GLU A 508 4.28 -25.61 20.76
CA GLU A 508 5.19 -25.77 19.60
C GLU A 508 6.45 -24.88 19.66
N SER A 509 6.62 -24.09 20.71
CA SER A 509 7.81 -23.26 20.98
C SER A 509 8.66 -23.87 22.09
#